data_06ba5023cbdf15fe9389d589a397a9a6
#
_entry.id   06ba5023cbdf15fe9389d589a397a9a6
#
_cell.length_a   1.000
_cell.length_b   1.000
_cell.length_c   1.000
_cell.angle_alpha   90.00
_cell.angle_beta   90.00
_cell.angle_gamma   90.00
#
_symmetry.space_group_name_H-M   'P 1'
#
loop_
_entity.id
_entity.type
_entity.pdbx_description
1 polymer ?
#
loop_
_entity_poly.entity_id
_entity_poly.type
_entity_poly.pdbx_seq_one_letter_code
_entity_poly.pdbx_strand_id
1 'polypeptide(L)'
;MSQQQLSRRQFVASAVALLLLPRSVRAMPSGGPHPTPRAGITAAKVLTKDKLDGNANLIALFDGVREIPEVIDGIRCQCGCAGSEGFYSLLSCYEGEGAMAKICHICQGEGKLAIRLHKEGKSLDAIRNAIDAKFG
;
A
#
# COMPACT_ATOMS: atom_id res chain seq x y z
N MET A 1 -51.98 -12.69 -47.89
CA MET A 1 -50.69 -12.17 -47.49
C MET A 1 -50.86 -11.58 -46.06
N SER A 2 -50.49 -12.33 -45.04
CA SER A 2 -50.61 -11.89 -43.68
C SER A 2 -49.33 -11.15 -43.32
N GLN A 3 -49.46 -9.86 -43.11
CA GLN A 3 -48.37 -9.09 -42.51
C GLN A 3 -48.37 -9.35 -40.99
N GLN A 4 -47.39 -10.09 -40.53
CA GLN A 4 -47.12 -10.19 -39.11
C GLN A 4 -46.59 -8.86 -38.61
N GLN A 5 -47.43 -8.13 -37.91
CA GLN A 5 -47.00 -6.97 -37.12
C GLN A 5 -46.19 -7.45 -35.94
N LEU A 6 -44.89 -7.35 -36.03
CA LEU A 6 -43.96 -7.52 -34.90
C LEU A 6 -44.27 -6.43 -33.87
N SER A 7 -44.86 -6.85 -32.77
CA SER A 7 -45.24 -6.00 -31.67
C SER A 7 -44.02 -5.32 -31.05
N ARG A 8 -44.06 -3.99 -30.97
CA ARG A 8 -43.07 -3.11 -30.35
C ARG A 8 -42.82 -3.42 -28.87
N ARG A 9 -43.52 -4.39 -28.28
CA ARG A 9 -43.40 -4.79 -26.86
C ARG A 9 -42.27 -5.80 -26.60
N GLN A 10 -41.71 -6.44 -27.59
CA GLN A 10 -40.64 -7.43 -27.41
C GLN A 10 -39.25 -6.86 -27.46
N PHE A 11 -39.07 -5.60 -27.86
CA PHE A 11 -37.75 -4.97 -27.96
C PHE A 11 -37.26 -4.33 -26.64
N VAL A 12 -38.12 -4.19 -25.62
CA VAL A 12 -37.79 -3.48 -24.37
C VAL A 12 -37.23 -4.42 -23.32
N ALA A 13 -37.37 -5.75 -23.48
CA ALA A 13 -36.94 -6.70 -22.45
C ALA A 13 -35.47 -7.14 -22.51
N SER A 14 -34.75 -6.81 -23.61
CA SER A 14 -33.34 -7.26 -23.77
C SER A 14 -32.27 -6.22 -23.41
N ALA A 15 -32.65 -5.00 -23.07
CA ALA A 15 -31.70 -3.92 -22.83
C ALA A 15 -31.34 -3.68 -21.35
N VAL A 16 -31.96 -4.38 -20.40
CA VAL A 16 -31.79 -4.09 -18.97
C VAL A 16 -30.85 -5.06 -18.25
N ALA A 17 -30.43 -6.15 -18.91
CA ALA A 17 -29.58 -7.17 -18.27
C ALA A 17 -28.06 -6.87 -18.33
N LEU A 18 -27.63 -5.77 -18.94
CA LEU A 18 -26.20 -5.48 -19.13
C LEU A 18 -25.63 -4.44 -18.13
N LEU A 19 -26.40 -4.00 -17.16
CA LEU A 19 -26.00 -2.90 -16.25
C LEU A 19 -25.70 -3.31 -14.81
N LEU A 20 -25.66 -4.61 -14.50
CA LEU A 20 -25.42 -5.09 -13.14
C LEU A 20 -24.21 -6.02 -13.01
N LEU A 21 -23.18 -5.81 -13.80
CA LEU A 21 -21.87 -6.37 -13.45
C LEU A 21 -21.19 -5.39 -12.50
N PRO A 22 -20.94 -5.76 -11.24
CA PRO A 22 -20.09 -4.95 -10.37
C PRO A 22 -18.71 -4.90 -11.00
N ARG A 23 -18.36 -3.76 -11.57
CA ARG A 23 -16.99 -3.47 -11.98
C ARG A 23 -16.14 -3.29 -10.72
N SER A 24 -15.90 -4.38 -10.02
CA SER A 24 -14.79 -4.46 -9.08
C SER A 24 -13.51 -4.69 -9.87
N VAL A 25 -13.16 -3.75 -10.72
CA VAL A 25 -11.79 -3.64 -11.19
C VAL A 25 -11.03 -3.05 -10.01
N ARG A 26 -10.63 -3.89 -9.08
CA ARG A 26 -9.58 -3.54 -8.13
C ARG A 26 -8.35 -3.29 -8.99
N ALA A 27 -7.98 -2.03 -9.13
CA ALA A 27 -6.67 -1.68 -9.66
C ALA A 27 -5.65 -2.41 -8.78
N MET A 28 -4.85 -3.30 -9.37
CA MET A 28 -3.77 -3.94 -8.63
C MET A 28 -2.75 -2.85 -8.27
N PRO A 29 -2.27 -2.82 -7.02
CA PRO A 29 -1.23 -1.88 -6.63
C PRO A 29 -0.04 -2.00 -7.58
N SER A 30 0.49 -0.90 -8.04
CA SER A 30 1.61 -0.86 -8.99
C SER A 30 2.87 -1.59 -8.49
N GLY A 31 2.98 -1.81 -7.18
CA GLY A 31 4.08 -2.52 -6.53
C GLY A 31 3.89 -4.03 -6.32
N GLY A 32 2.72 -4.59 -6.67
CA GLY A 32 2.38 -6.00 -6.37
C GLY A 32 1.82 -6.21 -4.96
N PRO A 33 1.66 -7.48 -4.51
CA PRO A 33 1.02 -7.78 -3.24
C PRO A 33 1.87 -7.35 -2.03
N HIS A 34 1.19 -6.99 -0.94
CA HIS A 34 1.85 -6.76 0.34
C HIS A 34 2.43 -8.06 0.91
N PRO A 35 3.63 -8.01 1.52
CA PRO A 35 4.23 -9.18 2.14
C PRO A 35 3.53 -9.55 3.45
N THR A 36 3.66 -10.81 3.84
CA THR A 36 3.35 -11.23 5.20
C THR A 36 4.46 -10.76 6.13
N PRO A 37 4.14 -10.15 7.29
CA PRO A 37 5.17 -9.80 8.26
C PRO A 37 5.99 -11.02 8.65
N ARG A 38 7.31 -10.89 8.65
CA ARG A 38 8.21 -11.99 9.03
C ARG A 38 8.10 -12.29 10.53
N ALA A 39 8.04 -13.57 10.87
CA ALA A 39 7.99 -13.98 12.27
C ALA A 39 9.25 -13.50 13.03
N GLY A 40 9.04 -12.90 14.21
CA GLY A 40 10.13 -12.40 15.04
C GLY A 40 10.87 -11.19 14.52
N ILE A 41 10.32 -10.49 13.51
CA ILE A 41 10.92 -9.26 12.99
C ILE A 41 11.01 -8.19 14.08
N THR A 42 12.12 -7.50 14.13
CA THR A 42 12.39 -6.42 15.07
C THR A 42 12.94 -5.19 14.37
N ALA A 43 13.08 -4.10 15.08
CA ALA A 43 13.67 -2.86 14.58
C ALA A 43 15.20 -2.81 14.72
N ALA A 44 15.87 -3.93 14.99
CA ALA A 44 17.30 -3.96 15.27
C ALA A 44 18.19 -3.36 14.17
N LYS A 45 17.73 -3.43 12.90
CA LYS A 45 18.48 -2.91 11.75
C LYS A 45 18.01 -1.53 11.30
N VAL A 46 16.94 -1.00 11.88
CA VAL A 46 16.44 0.34 11.56
C VAL A 46 17.48 1.36 12.05
N LEU A 47 17.84 2.30 11.19
CA LEU A 47 18.86 3.31 11.50
C LEU A 47 18.51 4.11 12.74
N THR A 48 19.51 4.35 13.56
CA THR A 48 19.43 5.18 14.76
C THR A 48 19.74 6.64 14.44
N LYS A 49 19.38 7.53 15.34
CA LYS A 49 19.51 8.99 15.19
C LYS A 49 20.90 9.48 14.78
N ASP A 50 21.93 8.78 15.22
CA ASP A 50 23.34 9.09 14.90
C ASP A 50 23.69 8.91 13.42
N LYS A 51 22.86 8.16 12.68
CA LYS A 51 22.99 7.91 11.24
C LYS A 51 22.07 8.77 10.36
N LEU A 52 21.33 9.69 10.96
CA LEU A 52 20.29 10.49 10.28
C LEU A 52 20.68 11.99 10.16
N ASP A 53 21.96 12.28 10.26
CA ASP A 53 22.57 13.61 9.99
C ASP A 53 21.89 14.78 10.75
N GLY A 54 21.36 14.51 11.96
CA GLY A 54 20.68 15.50 12.79
C GLY A 54 19.34 15.98 12.25
N ASN A 55 18.79 15.34 11.22
CA ASN A 55 17.49 15.70 10.65
C ASN A 55 16.34 15.27 11.58
N ALA A 56 15.75 16.24 12.29
CA ALA A 56 14.71 15.99 13.29
C ALA A 56 13.48 15.26 12.71
N ASN A 57 13.09 15.56 11.47
CA ASN A 57 11.94 14.91 10.84
C ASN A 57 12.23 13.44 10.50
N LEU A 58 13.43 13.14 10.02
CA LEU A 58 13.85 11.76 9.77
C LEU A 58 14.01 10.99 11.09
N ILE A 59 14.57 11.59 12.10
CA ILE A 59 14.72 10.96 13.43
C ILE A 59 13.35 10.55 13.97
N ALA A 60 12.38 11.46 13.97
CA ALA A 60 11.02 11.18 14.44
C ALA A 60 10.34 10.08 13.61
N LEU A 61 10.53 10.07 12.29
CA LEU A 61 9.99 9.05 11.40
C LEU A 61 10.59 7.67 11.67
N PHE A 62 11.92 7.57 11.72
CA PHE A 62 12.63 6.32 11.97
C PHE A 62 12.33 5.77 13.38
N ASP A 63 12.22 6.63 14.37
CA ASP A 63 11.81 6.24 15.72
C ASP A 63 10.37 5.68 15.72
N GLY A 64 9.46 6.32 15.00
CA GLY A 64 8.10 5.82 14.86
C GLY A 64 8.01 4.47 14.14
N VAL A 65 8.81 4.25 13.11
CA VAL A 65 8.94 2.94 12.44
C VAL A 65 9.46 1.88 13.40
N ARG A 66 10.43 2.25 14.24
CA ARG A 66 11.02 1.36 15.23
C ARG A 66 10.02 0.85 16.27
N GLU A 67 8.97 1.59 16.56
CA GLU A 67 7.91 1.20 17.49
C GLU A 67 6.96 0.14 16.93
N ILE A 68 6.84 0.04 15.60
CA ILE A 68 5.88 -0.83 14.93
C ILE A 68 6.51 -1.66 13.78
N PRO A 69 7.63 -2.34 14.02
CA PRO A 69 8.36 -3.02 12.94
C PRO A 69 7.52 -4.08 12.23
N GLU A 70 6.66 -4.80 12.95
CA GLU A 70 5.79 -5.83 12.37
C GLU A 70 4.75 -5.25 11.41
N VAL A 71 4.19 -4.08 11.72
CA VAL A 71 3.25 -3.40 10.83
C VAL A 71 3.97 -2.95 9.57
N ILE A 72 5.11 -2.30 9.72
CA ILE A 72 5.90 -1.80 8.58
C ILE A 72 6.42 -2.94 7.71
N ASP A 73 6.77 -4.09 8.31
CA ASP A 73 7.22 -5.29 7.57
C ASP A 73 6.08 -5.96 6.78
N GLY A 74 4.83 -5.67 7.11
CA GLY A 74 3.66 -6.12 6.38
C GLY A 74 3.23 -5.22 5.22
N ILE A 75 4.00 -4.20 4.87
CA ILE A 75 3.69 -3.21 3.85
C ILE A 75 4.71 -3.31 2.72
N ARG A 76 4.23 -3.35 1.47
CA ARG A 76 5.08 -3.21 0.31
C ARG A 76 5.31 -1.73 0.02
N CYS A 77 6.58 -1.34 -0.18
CA CYS A 77 6.90 0.01 -0.60
C CYS A 77 6.51 0.23 -2.07
N GLN A 78 5.75 1.27 -2.34
CA GLN A 78 5.28 1.62 -3.69
C GLN A 78 6.30 2.41 -4.52
N CYS A 79 7.52 2.62 -4.00
CA CYS A 79 8.58 3.32 -4.73
C CYS A 79 9.31 2.47 -5.78
N GLY A 80 8.99 1.16 -5.88
CA GLY A 80 9.67 0.23 -6.77
C GLY A 80 10.95 -0.42 -6.21
N CYS A 81 11.40 -0.04 -5.01
CA CYS A 81 12.63 -0.58 -4.39
C CYS A 81 12.55 -2.10 -4.16
N ALA A 82 11.35 -2.64 -3.94
CA ALA A 82 11.17 -4.09 -3.81
C ALA A 82 11.62 -4.85 -5.06
N GLY A 83 11.39 -4.27 -6.25
CA GLY A 83 11.84 -4.87 -7.51
C GLY A 83 13.32 -4.59 -7.83
N SER A 84 13.78 -3.35 -7.66
CA SER A 84 15.13 -2.94 -8.04
C SER A 84 16.21 -3.32 -7.02
N GLU A 85 15.89 -3.24 -5.73
CA GLU A 85 16.84 -3.48 -4.63
C GLU A 85 16.63 -4.82 -3.91
N GLY A 86 15.59 -5.57 -4.27
CA GLY A 86 15.24 -6.82 -3.62
C GLY A 86 14.74 -6.66 -2.19
N PHE A 87 14.19 -5.51 -1.84
CA PHE A 87 13.66 -5.26 -0.50
C PHE A 87 12.40 -6.09 -0.24
N TYR A 88 12.36 -6.74 0.91
CA TYR A 88 11.23 -7.55 1.30
C TYR A 88 9.96 -6.72 1.55
N SER A 89 10.11 -5.60 2.26
CA SER A 89 9.01 -4.78 2.75
C SER A 89 9.41 -3.32 2.86
N LEU A 90 8.48 -2.47 3.25
CA LEU A 90 8.74 -1.09 3.60
C LEU A 90 9.78 -0.97 4.75
N LEU A 91 9.81 -1.94 5.68
CA LEU A 91 10.80 -1.94 6.76
C LEU A 91 12.23 -1.98 6.20
N SER A 92 12.47 -2.74 5.14
CA SER A 92 13.78 -2.80 4.48
C SER A 92 14.27 -1.43 4.01
N CYS A 93 13.37 -0.52 3.67
CA CYS A 93 13.71 0.85 3.29
C CYS A 93 14.26 1.71 4.43
N TYR A 94 14.08 1.27 5.67
CA TYR A 94 14.56 1.95 6.88
C TYR A 94 15.80 1.30 7.50
N GLU A 95 16.25 0.18 6.93
CA GLU A 95 17.29 -0.66 7.48
C GLU A 95 18.65 -0.42 6.80
N GLY A 96 19.72 -0.46 7.61
CA GLY A 96 21.09 -0.40 7.13
C GLY A 96 21.52 0.97 6.60
N GLU A 97 22.82 1.09 6.28
CA GLU A 97 23.40 2.37 5.83
C GLU A 97 22.84 2.84 4.47
N GLY A 98 22.37 1.92 3.65
CA GLY A 98 21.69 2.21 2.38
C GLY A 98 20.20 2.45 2.49
N ALA A 99 19.69 2.75 3.69
CA ALA A 99 18.26 2.96 3.94
C ALA A 99 17.66 3.99 2.97
N MET A 100 16.84 3.51 2.05
CA MET A 100 16.24 4.33 0.99
C MET A 100 15.34 5.42 1.55
N ALA A 101 14.70 5.19 2.70
CA ALA A 101 13.84 6.17 3.36
C ALA A 101 14.58 7.45 3.81
N LYS A 102 15.92 7.46 3.83
CA LYS A 102 16.68 8.70 4.05
C LYS A 102 16.42 9.75 2.97
N ILE A 103 16.16 9.31 1.75
CA ILE A 103 16.05 10.18 0.57
C ILE A 103 14.73 10.01 -0.20
N CYS A 104 14.06 8.87 -0.07
CA CYS A 104 12.85 8.57 -0.84
C CYS A 104 11.59 9.12 -0.15
N HIS A 105 10.96 10.12 -0.76
CA HIS A 105 9.73 10.73 -0.24
C HIS A 105 8.55 9.76 -0.19
N ILE A 106 8.50 8.76 -1.08
CA ILE A 106 7.45 7.73 -1.07
C ILE A 106 7.61 6.86 0.17
N CYS A 107 8.79 6.30 0.42
CA CYS A 107 9.07 5.52 1.63
C CYS A 107 8.74 6.31 2.90
N GLN A 108 9.14 7.58 2.96
CA GLN A 108 8.84 8.47 4.09
C GLN A 108 7.33 8.71 4.26
N GLY A 109 6.63 8.95 3.16
CA GLY A 109 5.19 9.18 3.16
C GLY A 109 4.40 7.96 3.63
N GLU A 110 4.78 6.78 3.15
CA GLU A 110 4.17 5.50 3.56
C GLU A 110 4.40 5.22 5.05
N GLY A 111 5.62 5.41 5.54
CA GLY A 111 5.94 5.25 6.96
C GLY A 111 5.14 6.19 7.85
N LYS A 112 5.06 7.48 7.49
CA LYS A 112 4.26 8.47 8.23
C LYS A 112 2.77 8.10 8.26
N LEU A 113 2.23 7.66 7.14
CA LEU A 113 0.82 7.23 7.06
C LEU A 113 0.57 6.00 7.91
N ALA A 114 1.43 4.98 7.83
CA ALA A 114 1.32 3.76 8.61
C ALA A 114 1.37 4.04 10.12
N ILE A 115 2.33 4.86 10.58
CA ILE A 115 2.46 5.26 12.00
C ILE A 115 1.19 5.96 12.48
N ARG A 116 0.68 6.91 11.71
CA ARG A 116 -0.54 7.64 12.06
C ARG A 116 -1.75 6.72 12.18
N LEU A 117 -2.00 5.89 11.16
CA LEU A 117 -3.14 4.98 11.14
C LEU A 117 -3.05 3.91 12.21
N HIS A 118 -1.84 3.42 12.52
CA HIS A 118 -1.63 2.49 13.61
C HIS A 118 -1.99 3.12 14.97
N LYS A 119 -1.58 4.36 15.21
CA LYS A 119 -1.97 5.12 16.42
C LYS A 119 -3.48 5.33 16.53
N GLU A 120 -4.17 5.43 15.40
CA GLU A 120 -5.63 5.50 15.33
C GLU A 120 -6.31 4.12 15.53
N GLY A 121 -5.57 3.05 15.75
CA GLY A 121 -6.07 1.70 15.97
C GLY A 121 -6.50 0.97 14.69
N LYS A 122 -6.05 1.40 13.52
CA LYS A 122 -6.38 0.75 12.25
C LYS A 122 -5.66 -0.59 12.12
N SER A 123 -6.33 -1.57 11.51
CA SER A 123 -5.75 -2.87 11.18
C SER A 123 -4.67 -2.75 10.11
N LEU A 124 -3.79 -3.75 10.00
CA LEU A 124 -2.78 -3.80 8.94
C LEU A 124 -3.42 -3.74 7.54
N ASP A 125 -4.53 -4.43 7.31
CA ASP A 125 -5.23 -4.40 6.02
C ASP A 125 -5.80 -3.01 5.70
N ALA A 126 -6.35 -2.31 6.70
CA ALA A 126 -6.80 -0.93 6.53
C ALA A 126 -5.63 0.01 6.20
N ILE A 127 -4.49 -0.18 6.82
CA ILE A 127 -3.26 0.59 6.55
C ILE A 127 -2.76 0.31 5.12
N ARG A 128 -2.70 -0.95 4.70
CA ARG A 128 -2.33 -1.36 3.33
C ARG A 128 -3.23 -0.71 2.29
N ASN A 129 -4.54 -0.77 2.50
CA ASN A 129 -5.51 -0.16 1.58
C ASN A 129 -5.32 1.36 1.47
N ALA A 130 -5.05 2.03 2.57
CA ALA A 130 -4.80 3.48 2.57
C ALA A 130 -3.49 3.84 1.83
N ILE A 131 -2.46 3.04 1.99
CA ILE A 131 -1.18 3.21 1.28
C ILE A 131 -1.35 2.98 -0.22
N ASP A 132 -2.03 1.92 -0.62
CA ASP A 132 -2.31 1.64 -2.02
C ASP A 132 -3.14 2.74 -2.68
N ALA A 133 -4.12 3.27 -1.97
CA ALA A 133 -4.95 4.36 -2.48
C ALA A 133 -4.16 5.66 -2.69
N LYS A 134 -3.13 5.90 -1.89
CA LYS A 134 -2.36 7.14 -1.93
C LYS A 134 -1.09 7.07 -2.78
N PHE A 135 -0.40 5.95 -2.77
CA PHE A 135 0.93 5.78 -3.37
C PHE A 135 0.98 4.73 -4.48
N GLY A 136 -0.05 3.88 -4.57
CA GLY A 136 -0.16 2.81 -5.56
C GLY A 136 -0.51 3.23 -6.98
#